data_531571849a2c76da8062337b2733ba58
#
_entry.id   531571849a2c76da8062337b2733ba58
#
_cell.length_a   1.000
_cell.length_b   1.000
_cell.length_c   1.000
_cell.angle_alpha   90.00
_cell.angle_beta   90.00
_cell.angle_gamma   90.00
#
_symmetry.space_group_name_H-M   'P 1'
#
loop_
_entity.id
_entity.type
_entity.pdbx_description
1 polymer ?
#
loop_
_entity_poly.entity_id
_entity_poly.type
_entity_poly.pdbx_seq_one_letter_code
_entity_poly.pdbx_strand_id
1 'polypeptide(L)'
;MYNVGEPDVFSFAKIVKERHPNTPVALLTSFSKDIYRRIEEQDRSGLDYIFSWHGNTDLIIGIIKLVEDKMNADEDIREGGVQAILLVEDSIRFYSTYLPEIYKLLLLQNTEFLKDAFNEQQQVLRKRARPKILLARCYEEAVELYERYKKNLLGVISDVGFVLRRNDPPESEKLDAGIDLCRRIREDNPLMPVLLQSSQVAFGKQAAELGAGFIAKNSKTLLSQLSEYAYNMKVTFRP
;
A
#
# COMPACT_ATOMS: atom_id res chain seq x y z
N MET A 1 -22.91 -5.73 1.45
CA MET A 1 -23.48 -7.06 1.75
C MET A 1 -23.23 -7.39 3.21
N TYR A 2 -24.02 -6.81 4.12
CA TYR A 2 -23.89 -7.03 5.56
C TYR A 2 -24.83 -8.12 6.08
N ASN A 3 -25.62 -8.71 5.20
CA ASN A 3 -26.59 -9.76 5.51
C ASN A 3 -26.28 -11.02 4.69
N VAL A 4 -25.13 -11.58 4.90
CA VAL A 4 -24.96 -13.01 4.65
C VAL A 4 -25.45 -13.67 5.92
N GLY A 5 -26.52 -14.47 5.82
CA GLY A 5 -27.07 -15.20 6.97
C GLY A 5 -25.98 -15.92 7.78
N GLU A 6 -26.31 -16.46 8.93
CA GLU A 6 -25.33 -17.15 9.78
C GLU A 6 -24.50 -18.19 9.00
N PRO A 7 -23.14 -18.18 9.14
CA PRO A 7 -22.33 -17.29 9.97
C PRO A 7 -22.16 -15.89 9.37
N ASP A 8 -22.01 -14.86 10.24
CA ASP A 8 -21.67 -13.53 9.79
C ASP A 8 -20.31 -13.48 9.06
N VAL A 9 -20.02 -12.37 8.37
CA VAL A 9 -18.82 -12.21 7.51
C VAL A 9 -17.53 -12.45 8.29
N PHE A 10 -17.45 -12.03 9.55
CA PHE A 10 -16.25 -12.16 10.38
C PHE A 10 -16.04 -13.60 10.85
N SER A 11 -17.11 -14.25 11.31
CA SER A 11 -17.11 -15.67 11.66
C SER A 11 -16.77 -16.54 10.45
N PHE A 12 -17.31 -16.22 9.25
CA PHE A 12 -16.96 -16.90 8.02
C PHE A 12 -15.48 -16.75 7.67
N ALA A 13 -14.93 -15.52 7.79
CA ALA A 13 -13.51 -15.27 7.53
C ALA A 13 -12.61 -16.10 8.45
N LYS A 14 -12.94 -16.23 9.75
CA LYS A 14 -12.23 -17.09 10.69
C LYS A 14 -12.26 -18.56 10.28
N ILE A 15 -13.44 -19.08 9.92
CA ILE A 15 -13.58 -20.47 9.46
C ILE A 15 -12.70 -20.73 8.22
N VAL A 16 -12.63 -19.77 7.29
CA VAL A 16 -11.72 -19.86 6.13
C VAL A 16 -10.27 -19.94 6.58
N LYS A 17 -9.85 -19.07 7.51
CA LYS A 17 -8.47 -19.07 8.03
C LYS A 17 -8.10 -20.33 8.82
N GLU A 18 -9.03 -20.87 9.60
CA GLU A 18 -8.82 -22.14 10.33
C GLU A 18 -8.59 -23.31 9.38
N ARG A 19 -9.34 -23.39 8.29
CA ARG A 19 -9.23 -24.49 7.31
C ARG A 19 -8.12 -24.26 6.28
N HIS A 20 -7.89 -23.02 5.90
CA HIS A 20 -6.98 -22.58 4.84
C HIS A 20 -6.18 -21.35 5.28
N PRO A 21 -5.20 -21.49 6.19
CA PRO A 21 -4.47 -20.35 6.81
C PRO A 21 -3.82 -19.41 5.80
N ASN A 22 -3.36 -19.96 4.68
CA ASN A 22 -2.66 -19.20 3.62
C ASN A 22 -3.60 -18.56 2.58
N THR A 23 -4.92 -18.81 2.66
CA THR A 23 -5.88 -18.20 1.74
C THR A 23 -6.13 -16.74 2.13
N PRO A 24 -5.83 -15.77 1.26
CA PRO A 24 -6.12 -14.37 1.52
C PRO A 24 -7.63 -14.13 1.61
N VAL A 25 -8.05 -13.38 2.62
CA VAL A 25 -9.45 -13.00 2.84
C VAL A 25 -9.55 -11.48 2.85
N ALA A 26 -10.25 -10.92 1.87
CA ALA A 26 -10.49 -9.49 1.75
C ALA A 26 -11.98 -9.19 1.88
N LEU A 27 -12.34 -8.27 2.79
CA LEU A 27 -13.69 -7.74 2.92
C LEU A 27 -13.84 -6.53 2.02
N LEU A 28 -14.84 -6.58 1.13
CA LEU A 28 -15.25 -5.43 0.33
C LEU A 28 -16.56 -4.87 0.88
N THR A 29 -16.56 -3.61 1.31
CA THR A 29 -17.73 -2.97 1.92
C THR A 29 -18.05 -1.63 1.26
N SER A 30 -19.30 -1.17 1.35
CA SER A 30 -19.66 0.18 0.93
C SER A 30 -19.07 1.22 1.90
N PHE A 31 -18.76 2.43 1.37
CA PHE A 31 -18.30 3.52 2.22
C PHE A 31 -19.45 4.07 3.08
N SER A 32 -19.38 3.85 4.40
CA SER A 32 -20.27 4.46 5.38
C SER A 32 -19.54 4.53 6.73
N LYS A 33 -19.65 5.66 7.42
CA LYS A 33 -19.06 5.81 8.78
C LYS A 33 -19.63 4.78 9.75
N ASP A 34 -20.91 4.48 9.66
CA ASP A 34 -21.57 3.50 10.53
C ASP A 34 -21.05 2.07 10.27
N ILE A 35 -20.76 1.74 9.01
CA ILE A 35 -20.19 0.44 8.65
C ILE A 35 -18.77 0.33 9.19
N TYR A 36 -17.94 1.38 9.05
CA TYR A 36 -16.58 1.37 9.61
C TYR A 36 -16.57 1.18 11.11
N ARG A 37 -17.39 1.93 11.84
CA ARG A 37 -17.53 1.79 13.29
C ARG A 37 -17.90 0.37 13.69
N ARG A 38 -18.86 -0.24 13.01
CA ARG A 38 -19.25 -1.63 13.26
C ARG A 38 -18.12 -2.62 12.95
N ILE A 39 -17.33 -2.38 11.90
CA ILE A 39 -16.16 -3.21 11.56
C ILE A 39 -15.09 -3.09 12.63
N GLU A 40 -14.88 -1.91 13.19
CA GLU A 40 -13.91 -1.66 14.27
C GLU A 40 -14.28 -2.38 15.56
N GLU A 41 -15.58 -2.52 15.85
CA GLU A 41 -16.11 -3.24 17.02
C GLU A 41 -16.03 -4.78 16.88
N GLN A 42 -15.72 -5.31 15.67
CA GLN A 42 -15.67 -6.75 15.39
C GLN A 42 -14.24 -7.30 15.49
N ASP A 43 -14.16 -8.60 15.75
CA ASP A 43 -12.90 -9.33 15.65
C ASP A 43 -12.52 -9.57 14.17
N ARG A 44 -11.50 -8.84 13.72
CA ARG A 44 -11.01 -8.84 12.34
C ARG A 44 -9.90 -9.86 12.07
N SER A 45 -9.60 -10.75 13.02
CA SER A 45 -8.46 -11.69 12.93
C SER A 45 -8.51 -12.63 11.73
N GLY A 46 -9.69 -12.87 11.16
CA GLY A 46 -9.86 -13.65 9.94
C GLY A 46 -9.66 -12.86 8.63
N LEU A 47 -9.50 -11.54 8.67
CA LEU A 47 -9.39 -10.69 7.50
C LEU A 47 -7.93 -10.23 7.28
N ASP A 48 -7.40 -10.41 6.07
CA ASP A 48 -6.13 -9.82 5.68
C ASP A 48 -6.27 -8.34 5.31
N TYR A 49 -7.35 -8.00 4.60
CA TYR A 49 -7.64 -6.65 4.13
C TYR A 49 -9.12 -6.31 4.20
N ILE A 50 -9.39 -5.01 4.33
CA ILE A 50 -10.74 -4.44 4.22
C ILE A 50 -10.66 -3.34 3.18
N PHE A 51 -11.55 -3.33 2.19
CA PHE A 51 -11.59 -2.32 1.14
C PHE A 51 -12.94 -1.62 1.09
N SER A 52 -12.90 -0.35 0.70
CA SER A 52 -14.07 0.48 0.51
C SER A 52 -14.45 0.55 -0.97
N TRP A 53 -15.68 0.12 -1.29
CA TRP A 53 -16.22 0.20 -2.64
C TRP A 53 -16.82 1.59 -2.92
N HIS A 54 -16.27 2.27 -3.92
CA HIS A 54 -16.74 3.59 -4.38
C HIS A 54 -17.29 3.57 -5.82
N GLY A 55 -17.70 2.41 -6.32
CA GLY A 55 -18.20 2.29 -7.71
C GLY A 55 -17.10 2.12 -8.77
N ASN A 56 -15.83 2.07 -8.37
CA ASN A 56 -14.71 1.89 -9.30
C ASN A 56 -14.33 0.40 -9.42
N THR A 57 -14.53 -0.20 -10.58
CA THR A 57 -14.18 -1.60 -10.86
C THR A 57 -12.67 -1.87 -10.85
N ASP A 58 -11.83 -0.85 -11.08
CA ASP A 58 -10.37 -0.97 -11.03
C ASP A 58 -9.89 -1.37 -9.62
N LEU A 59 -10.70 -1.14 -8.58
CA LEU A 59 -10.42 -1.60 -7.22
C LEU A 59 -10.22 -3.12 -7.16
N ILE A 60 -10.97 -3.90 -7.94
CA ILE A 60 -10.81 -5.36 -7.97
C ILE A 60 -9.40 -5.74 -8.45
N ILE A 61 -8.90 -5.05 -9.47
CA ILE A 61 -7.53 -5.24 -9.96
C ILE A 61 -6.53 -4.86 -8.86
N GLY A 62 -6.77 -3.73 -8.18
CA GLY A 62 -5.95 -3.29 -7.05
C GLY A 62 -5.87 -4.33 -5.93
N ILE A 63 -7.00 -4.92 -5.54
CA ILE A 63 -7.08 -5.97 -4.52
C ILE A 63 -6.29 -7.21 -4.95
N ILE A 64 -6.55 -7.73 -6.17
CA ILE A 64 -5.88 -8.93 -6.69
C ILE A 64 -4.36 -8.71 -6.72
N LYS A 65 -3.91 -7.55 -7.23
CA LYS A 65 -2.49 -7.24 -7.34
C LYS A 65 -1.80 -7.02 -6.00
N LEU A 66 -2.47 -6.41 -5.03
CA LEU A 66 -1.93 -6.27 -3.68
C LEU A 66 -1.74 -7.63 -2.99
N VAL A 67 -2.75 -8.51 -3.13
CA VAL A 67 -2.67 -9.88 -2.60
C VAL A 67 -1.54 -10.66 -3.28
N GLU A 68 -1.45 -10.60 -4.61
CA GLU A 68 -0.39 -11.23 -5.39
C GLU A 68 1.00 -10.71 -4.96
N ASP A 69 1.15 -9.40 -4.78
CA ASP A 69 2.40 -8.79 -4.35
C ASP A 69 2.82 -9.26 -2.95
N LYS A 70 1.87 -9.33 -2.00
CA LYS A 70 2.14 -9.84 -0.66
C LYS A 70 2.55 -11.31 -0.66
N MET A 71 1.86 -12.14 -1.43
CA MET A 71 2.13 -13.58 -1.48
C MET A 71 3.49 -13.91 -2.09
N ASN A 72 3.93 -13.12 -3.07
CA ASN A 72 5.16 -13.37 -3.82
C ASN A 72 6.32 -12.42 -3.42
N ALA A 73 6.15 -11.59 -2.38
CA ALA A 73 7.12 -10.57 -2.02
C ALA A 73 8.53 -11.11 -1.78
N ASP A 74 8.67 -12.20 -1.03
CA ASP A 74 9.98 -12.77 -0.73
C ASP A 74 10.66 -13.35 -1.97
N GLU A 75 9.94 -14.14 -2.76
CA GLU A 75 10.47 -14.74 -3.99
C GLU A 75 10.81 -13.68 -5.03
N ASP A 76 9.86 -12.78 -5.31
CA ASP A 76 10.05 -11.78 -6.37
C ASP A 76 11.07 -10.69 -5.97
N ILE A 77 11.01 -10.16 -4.74
CA ILE A 77 11.84 -9.02 -4.33
C ILE A 77 13.23 -9.50 -3.89
N ARG A 78 13.31 -10.45 -2.94
CA ARG A 78 14.59 -10.83 -2.34
C ARG A 78 15.40 -11.76 -3.23
N GLU A 79 14.74 -12.72 -3.88
CA GLU A 79 15.40 -13.71 -4.73
C GLU A 79 15.44 -13.26 -6.19
N GLY A 80 14.34 -12.71 -6.69
CA GLY A 80 14.21 -12.23 -8.07
C GLY A 80 14.75 -10.83 -8.33
N GLY A 81 15.10 -10.06 -7.28
CA GLY A 81 15.61 -8.68 -7.42
C GLY A 81 14.56 -7.67 -7.92
N VAL A 82 13.27 -8.04 -7.88
CA VAL A 82 12.18 -7.13 -8.30
C VAL A 82 12.08 -5.95 -7.32
N GLN A 83 11.93 -4.76 -7.87
CA GLN A 83 11.80 -3.54 -7.08
C GLN A 83 10.43 -3.44 -6.42
N ALA A 84 10.34 -2.68 -5.31
CA ALA A 84 9.10 -2.44 -4.59
C ALA A 84 8.92 -0.98 -4.18
N ILE A 85 7.68 -0.60 -3.94
CA ILE A 85 7.28 0.68 -3.32
C ILE A 85 6.60 0.33 -2.00
N LEU A 86 7.06 0.92 -0.90
CA LEU A 86 6.40 0.83 0.39
C LEU A 86 5.31 1.92 0.47
N LEU A 87 4.06 1.51 0.60
CA LEU A 87 2.91 2.38 0.83
C LEU A 87 2.48 2.25 2.29
N VAL A 88 2.53 3.34 3.06
CA VAL A 88 2.07 3.38 4.46
C VAL A 88 0.79 4.21 4.53
N GLU A 89 -0.33 3.54 4.80
CA GLU A 89 -1.66 4.15 4.86
C GLU A 89 -2.59 3.25 5.67
N ASP A 90 -3.11 3.72 6.80
CA ASP A 90 -4.03 2.97 7.66
C ASP A 90 -5.51 3.18 7.28
N SER A 91 -5.82 4.30 6.62
CA SER A 91 -7.18 4.62 6.22
C SER A 91 -7.66 3.74 5.05
N ILE A 92 -8.65 2.89 5.34
CA ILE A 92 -9.32 2.03 4.36
C ILE A 92 -9.79 2.84 3.13
N ARG A 93 -10.31 4.04 3.35
CA ARG A 93 -10.76 4.93 2.29
C ARG A 93 -9.63 5.32 1.35
N PHE A 94 -8.49 5.74 1.91
CA PHE A 94 -7.40 6.27 1.11
C PHE A 94 -6.67 5.18 0.35
N TYR A 95 -6.26 4.07 1.00
CA TYR A 95 -5.59 3.02 0.24
C TYR A 95 -6.51 2.33 -0.78
N SER A 96 -7.84 2.23 -0.51
CA SER A 96 -8.80 1.74 -1.51
C SER A 96 -8.90 2.66 -2.74
N THR A 97 -8.58 3.94 -2.59
CA THR A 97 -8.55 4.91 -3.69
C THR A 97 -7.19 4.91 -4.41
N TYR A 98 -6.08 4.81 -3.66
CA TYR A 98 -4.74 4.94 -4.22
C TYR A 98 -4.29 3.69 -4.99
N LEU A 99 -4.55 2.51 -4.45
CA LEU A 99 -4.07 1.26 -5.02
C LEU A 99 -4.52 1.04 -6.48
N PRO A 100 -5.81 1.24 -6.85
CA PRO A 100 -6.23 1.10 -8.23
C PRO A 100 -5.43 2.00 -9.18
N GLU A 101 -5.22 3.27 -8.81
CA GLU A 101 -4.54 4.24 -9.66
C GLU A 101 -3.03 3.93 -9.79
N ILE A 102 -2.37 3.57 -8.68
CA ILE A 102 -0.96 3.19 -8.71
C ILE A 102 -0.77 1.92 -9.53
N TYR A 103 -1.59 0.88 -9.33
CA TYR A 103 -1.50 -0.35 -10.12
C TYR A 103 -1.79 -0.15 -11.59
N LYS A 104 -2.79 0.67 -11.93
CA LYS A 104 -3.10 1.02 -13.32
C LYS A 104 -1.90 1.65 -14.01
N LEU A 105 -1.24 2.60 -13.35
CA LEU A 105 -0.03 3.22 -13.87
C LEU A 105 1.10 2.21 -14.06
N LEU A 106 1.37 1.38 -13.03
CA LEU A 106 2.43 0.37 -13.10
C LEU A 106 2.17 -0.67 -14.20
N LEU A 107 0.91 -1.05 -14.43
CA LEU A 107 0.52 -1.98 -15.49
C LEU A 107 0.64 -1.34 -16.88
N LEU A 108 0.24 -0.09 -17.06
CA LEU A 108 0.39 0.65 -18.32
C LEU A 108 1.86 0.76 -18.71
N GLN A 109 2.72 1.16 -17.78
CA GLN A 109 4.16 1.24 -18.00
C GLN A 109 4.76 -0.12 -18.37
N ASN A 110 4.35 -1.18 -17.67
CA ASN A 110 4.84 -2.51 -17.98
C ASN A 110 4.45 -2.96 -19.39
N THR A 111 3.26 -2.56 -19.85
CA THR A 111 2.78 -2.86 -21.22
C THR A 111 3.62 -2.14 -22.28
N GLU A 112 4.04 -0.91 -22.05
CA GLU A 112 4.95 -0.19 -22.98
C GLU A 112 6.30 -0.89 -23.07
N PHE A 113 6.88 -1.33 -21.95
CA PHE A 113 8.13 -2.11 -21.94
C PHE A 113 8.03 -3.48 -22.62
N LEU A 114 6.82 -4.08 -22.65
CA LEU A 114 6.60 -5.36 -23.34
C LEU A 114 6.68 -5.23 -24.86
N LYS A 115 6.36 -4.06 -25.42
CA LYS A 115 6.47 -3.81 -26.87
C LYS A 115 7.92 -3.89 -27.37
N ASP A 116 8.89 -3.60 -26.48
CA ASP A 116 10.33 -3.64 -26.78
C ASP A 116 10.97 -5.03 -26.53
N ALA A 117 10.17 -6.03 -26.17
CA ALA A 117 10.68 -7.38 -25.89
C ALA A 117 10.86 -8.18 -27.20
N PHE A 118 12.07 -8.69 -27.44
CA PHE A 118 12.43 -9.41 -28.66
C PHE A 118 11.91 -10.85 -28.72
N ASN A 119 11.49 -11.46 -27.59
CA ASN A 119 10.96 -12.82 -27.54
C ASN A 119 9.99 -13.05 -26.36
N GLU A 120 9.26 -14.18 -26.40
CA GLU A 120 8.27 -14.54 -25.36
C GLU A 120 8.87 -14.72 -23.97
N GLN A 121 10.09 -15.25 -23.86
CA GLN A 121 10.77 -15.41 -22.57
C GLN A 121 11.06 -14.05 -21.91
N GLN A 122 11.53 -13.07 -22.69
CA GLN A 122 11.73 -11.72 -22.22
C GLN A 122 10.40 -11.05 -21.84
N GLN A 123 9.31 -11.34 -22.56
CA GLN A 123 7.98 -10.84 -22.18
C GLN A 123 7.54 -11.37 -20.82
N VAL A 124 7.73 -12.65 -20.54
CA VAL A 124 7.38 -13.27 -19.25
C VAL A 124 8.21 -12.68 -18.12
N LEU A 125 9.53 -12.53 -18.30
CA LEU A 125 10.42 -11.91 -17.32
C LEU A 125 10.04 -10.45 -17.04
N ARG A 126 9.75 -9.67 -18.08
CA ARG A 126 9.34 -8.27 -17.94
C ARG A 126 7.97 -8.11 -17.28
N LYS A 127 7.02 -9.05 -17.52
CA LYS A 127 5.72 -9.07 -16.80
C LYS A 127 5.89 -9.25 -15.30
N ARG A 128 6.85 -10.07 -14.87
CA ARG A 128 7.18 -10.27 -13.45
C ARG A 128 7.94 -9.10 -12.84
N ALA A 129 8.67 -8.33 -13.67
CA ALA A 129 9.55 -7.24 -13.23
C ALA A 129 8.83 -5.91 -12.89
N ARG A 130 7.48 -5.88 -12.87
CA ARG A 130 6.78 -4.68 -12.38
C ARG A 130 7.10 -4.45 -10.90
N PRO A 131 7.27 -3.21 -10.45
CA PRO A 131 7.43 -2.94 -9.03
C PRO A 131 6.25 -3.49 -8.21
N LYS A 132 6.56 -4.08 -7.07
CA LYS A 132 5.57 -4.56 -6.10
C LYS A 132 5.11 -3.41 -5.20
N ILE A 133 3.85 -3.47 -4.75
CA ILE A 133 3.36 -2.56 -3.71
C ILE A 133 3.30 -3.32 -2.39
N LEU A 134 4.02 -2.82 -1.41
CA LEU A 134 4.00 -3.32 -0.04
C LEU A 134 3.17 -2.35 0.81
N LEU A 135 1.97 -2.75 1.20
CA LEU A 135 1.08 -1.93 2.04
C LEU A 135 1.36 -2.19 3.52
N ALA A 136 1.71 -1.15 4.26
CA ALA A 136 1.76 -1.12 5.71
C ALA A 136 0.61 -0.28 6.26
N ARG A 137 -0.02 -0.72 7.36
CA ARG A 137 -1.15 -0.04 7.98
C ARG A 137 -0.84 0.48 9.39
N CYS A 138 0.40 0.32 9.84
CA CYS A 138 0.89 0.87 11.09
C CYS A 138 2.41 1.05 11.03
N TYR A 139 2.97 1.76 12.01
CA TYR A 139 4.41 2.02 12.09
C TYR A 139 5.25 0.74 12.19
N GLU A 140 4.83 -0.19 13.05
CA GLU A 140 5.50 -1.47 13.23
C GLU A 140 5.63 -2.24 11.91
N GLU A 141 4.52 -2.36 11.16
CA GLU A 141 4.49 -3.03 9.85
C GLU A 141 5.36 -2.29 8.81
N ALA A 142 5.31 -0.95 8.81
CA ALA A 142 6.12 -0.14 7.91
C ALA A 142 7.63 -0.35 8.14
N VAL A 143 8.05 -0.39 9.41
CA VAL A 143 9.44 -0.66 9.77
C VAL A 143 9.86 -2.08 9.40
N GLU A 144 9.02 -3.10 9.69
CA GLU A 144 9.30 -4.49 9.32
C GLU A 144 9.50 -4.65 7.80
N LEU A 145 8.59 -4.09 7.00
CA LEU A 145 8.68 -4.15 5.55
C LEU A 145 9.88 -3.36 5.01
N TYR A 146 10.15 -2.18 5.58
CA TYR A 146 11.34 -1.40 5.22
C TYR A 146 12.61 -2.20 5.46
N GLU A 147 12.84 -2.69 6.68
CA GLU A 147 14.06 -3.43 7.03
C GLU A 147 14.24 -4.69 6.18
N ARG A 148 13.13 -5.37 5.87
CA ARG A 148 13.15 -6.61 5.08
C ARG A 148 13.50 -6.39 3.62
N TYR A 149 13.04 -5.27 3.03
CA TYR A 149 13.12 -5.04 1.59
C TYR A 149 13.89 -3.80 1.17
N LYS A 150 14.51 -3.05 2.08
CA LYS A 150 15.17 -1.74 1.83
C LYS A 150 16.16 -1.73 0.68
N LYS A 151 16.82 -2.86 0.37
CA LYS A 151 17.77 -2.98 -0.75
C LYS A 151 17.10 -2.91 -2.12
N ASN A 152 15.81 -3.23 -2.19
CA ASN A 152 15.03 -3.29 -3.42
C ASN A 152 13.89 -2.26 -3.45
N LEU A 153 13.81 -1.36 -2.44
CA LEU A 153 12.82 -0.30 -2.45
C LEU A 153 13.21 0.81 -3.42
N LEU A 154 12.26 1.17 -4.28
CA LEU A 154 12.32 2.38 -5.12
C LEU A 154 12.06 3.64 -4.30
N GLY A 155 11.23 3.53 -3.27
CA GLY A 155 10.86 4.63 -2.41
C GLY A 155 9.71 4.29 -1.48
N VAL A 156 9.35 5.27 -0.66
CA VAL A 156 8.29 5.17 0.36
C VAL A 156 7.27 6.26 0.14
N ILE A 157 6.00 5.89 0.12
CA ILE A 157 4.86 6.81 0.13
C ILE A 157 4.17 6.59 1.48
N SER A 158 4.11 7.60 2.33
CA SER A 158 3.58 7.46 3.68
C SER A 158 2.59 8.56 4.03
N ASP A 159 1.50 8.17 4.67
CA ASP A 159 0.75 9.12 5.49
C ASP A 159 1.66 9.69 6.58
N VAL A 160 1.27 10.84 7.14
CA VAL A 160 1.95 11.45 8.28
C VAL A 160 1.37 10.96 9.60
N GLY A 161 0.05 10.81 9.71
CA GLY A 161 -0.61 10.31 10.89
C GLY A 161 -1.11 8.87 10.72
N PHE A 162 -0.73 7.97 11.63
CA PHE A 162 -1.24 6.59 11.68
C PHE A 162 -0.88 5.92 13.00
N VAL A 163 -1.51 4.76 13.28
CA VAL A 163 -1.32 4.00 14.52
C VAL A 163 0.08 3.36 14.58
N LEU A 164 0.59 3.15 15.80
CA LEU A 164 1.94 2.61 15.98
C LEU A 164 1.99 1.09 15.83
N ARG A 165 0.99 0.35 16.31
CA ARG A 165 0.95 -1.12 16.31
C ARG A 165 -0.27 -1.65 15.58
N ARG A 166 -0.20 -2.89 15.10
CA ARG A 166 -1.28 -3.56 14.34
C ARG A 166 -2.62 -3.62 15.09
N ASN A 167 -2.59 -3.72 16.40
CA ASN A 167 -3.78 -3.88 17.23
C ASN A 167 -4.18 -2.60 17.98
N ASP A 168 -3.48 -1.50 17.72
CA ASP A 168 -3.82 -0.22 18.31
C ASP A 168 -5.17 0.28 17.76
N PRO A 169 -6.03 0.85 18.61
CA PRO A 169 -7.29 1.43 18.15
C PRO A 169 -7.03 2.68 17.30
N PRO A 170 -7.89 3.00 16.31
CA PRO A 170 -7.71 4.15 15.43
C PRO A 170 -7.55 5.49 16.16
N GLU A 171 -8.17 5.62 17.34
CA GLU A 171 -8.08 6.84 18.17
C GLU A 171 -6.69 7.05 18.77
N SER A 172 -5.82 6.04 18.79
CA SER A 172 -4.43 6.12 19.25
C SER A 172 -3.46 6.55 18.14
N GLU A 173 -3.98 7.04 17.02
CA GLU A 173 -3.18 7.58 15.91
C GLU A 173 -2.12 8.57 16.42
N LYS A 174 -0.87 8.33 16.05
CA LYS A 174 0.22 9.27 16.25
C LYS A 174 0.28 10.22 15.08
N LEU A 175 0.03 11.52 15.33
CA LEU A 175 -0.14 12.53 14.30
C LEU A 175 1.10 12.80 13.43
N ASP A 176 2.27 12.40 13.88
CA ASP A 176 3.57 12.60 13.22
C ASP A 176 4.37 11.29 13.01
N ALA A 177 3.70 10.14 13.04
CA ALA A 177 4.33 8.83 12.88
C ALA A 177 5.11 8.72 11.55
N GLY A 178 4.59 9.29 10.46
CA GLY A 178 5.25 9.32 9.16
C GLY A 178 6.49 10.22 9.13
N ILE A 179 6.53 11.28 9.93
CA ILE A 179 7.72 12.11 10.13
C ILE A 179 8.81 11.30 10.82
N ASP A 180 8.46 10.55 11.87
CA ASP A 180 9.42 9.69 12.58
C ASP A 180 9.92 8.55 11.69
N LEU A 181 9.02 7.95 10.89
CA LEU A 181 9.40 6.95 9.89
C LEU A 181 10.37 7.53 8.86
N CYS A 182 10.07 8.71 8.33
CA CYS A 182 10.95 9.41 7.39
C CYS A 182 12.33 9.68 7.99
N ARG A 183 12.39 10.16 9.24
CA ARG A 183 13.65 10.41 9.94
C ARG A 183 14.48 9.13 10.08
N ARG A 184 13.86 8.03 10.52
CA ARG A 184 14.50 6.72 10.61
C ARG A 184 15.05 6.24 9.27
N ILE A 185 14.28 6.40 8.19
CA ILE A 185 14.70 6.04 6.83
C ILE A 185 15.90 6.89 6.39
N ARG A 186 15.89 8.20 6.68
CA ARG A 186 16.99 9.12 6.35
C ARG A 186 18.29 8.80 7.09
N GLU A 187 18.19 8.32 8.32
CA GLU A 187 19.37 7.88 9.11
C GLU A 187 20.01 6.62 8.49
N ASP A 188 19.21 5.70 7.95
CA ASP A 188 19.71 4.46 7.30
C ASP A 188 20.10 4.70 5.83
N ASN A 189 19.28 5.43 5.07
CA ASN A 189 19.49 5.74 3.66
C ASN A 189 19.09 7.19 3.34
N PRO A 190 20.04 8.15 3.37
CA PRO A 190 19.76 9.56 3.09
C PRO A 190 19.16 9.84 1.70
N LEU A 191 19.38 8.95 0.73
CA LEU A 191 18.95 9.13 -0.66
C LEU A 191 17.62 8.42 -0.97
N MET A 192 17.05 7.62 -0.04
CA MET A 192 15.79 6.94 -0.26
C MET A 192 14.69 7.95 -0.62
N PRO A 193 14.01 7.84 -1.77
CA PRO A 193 12.88 8.70 -2.07
C PRO A 193 11.75 8.50 -1.06
N VAL A 194 11.34 9.55 -0.36
CA VAL A 194 10.20 9.54 0.57
C VAL A 194 9.20 10.62 0.17
N LEU A 195 7.94 10.24 0.03
CA LEU A 195 6.82 11.12 -0.18
C LEU A 195 5.89 11.03 1.02
N LEU A 196 5.69 12.15 1.70
CA LEU A 196 4.75 12.27 2.80
C LEU A 196 3.42 12.87 2.32
N GLN A 197 2.33 12.41 2.88
CA GLN A 197 1.00 12.93 2.58
C GLN A 197 0.22 13.20 3.86
N SER A 198 -0.51 14.31 3.90
CA SER A 198 -1.35 14.67 5.04
C SER A 198 -2.47 15.62 4.63
N SER A 199 -3.57 15.58 5.38
CA SER A 199 -4.60 16.64 5.31
C SER A 199 -4.13 17.97 5.94
N GLN A 200 -3.12 17.92 6.81
CA GLN A 200 -2.53 19.08 7.49
C GLN A 200 -1.31 19.60 6.70
N VAL A 201 -1.49 20.69 5.99
CA VAL A 201 -0.46 21.31 5.13
C VAL A 201 0.78 21.76 5.92
N ALA A 202 0.64 22.01 7.22
CA ALA A 202 1.74 22.42 8.11
C ALA A 202 2.91 21.41 8.12
N PHE A 203 2.66 20.14 7.90
CA PHE A 203 3.72 19.10 7.82
C PHE A 203 4.62 19.24 6.58
N GLY A 204 4.20 20.01 5.56
CA GLY A 204 5.02 20.24 4.38
C GLY A 204 6.38 20.87 4.69
N LYS A 205 6.46 21.74 5.72
CA LYS A 205 7.74 22.32 6.15
C LYS A 205 8.67 21.27 6.75
N GLN A 206 8.14 20.42 7.64
CA GLN A 206 8.92 19.34 8.26
C GLN A 206 9.38 18.30 7.22
N ALA A 207 8.51 17.98 6.25
CA ALA A 207 8.86 17.10 5.14
C ALA A 207 10.06 17.68 4.34
N ALA A 208 10.01 18.96 3.99
CA ALA A 208 11.09 19.64 3.26
C ALA A 208 12.40 19.66 4.06
N GLU A 209 12.37 19.89 5.38
CA GLU A 209 13.54 19.84 6.27
C GLU A 209 14.19 18.44 6.30
N LEU A 210 13.40 17.38 6.10
CA LEU A 210 13.86 15.99 5.98
C LEU A 210 14.25 15.60 4.54
N GLY A 211 14.16 16.52 3.57
CA GLY A 211 14.39 16.22 2.17
C GLY A 211 13.36 15.27 1.56
N ALA A 212 12.14 15.23 2.12
CA ALA A 212 11.02 14.43 1.61
C ALA A 212 10.09 15.29 0.74
N GLY A 213 9.48 14.64 -0.26
CA GLY A 213 8.34 15.25 -0.97
C GLY A 213 7.11 15.33 -0.06
N PHE A 214 6.19 16.25 -0.38
CA PHE A 214 4.95 16.41 0.37
C PHE A 214 3.76 16.63 -0.55
N ILE A 215 2.65 15.93 -0.29
CA ILE A 215 1.37 16.12 -0.99
C ILE A 215 0.25 16.31 0.04
N ALA A 216 -0.58 17.33 -0.19
CA ALA A 216 -1.78 17.54 0.62
C ALA A 216 -2.88 16.55 0.19
N LYS A 217 -3.42 15.73 1.12
CA LYS A 217 -4.53 14.77 0.86
C LYS A 217 -5.81 15.44 0.33
N ASN A 218 -6.00 16.73 0.60
CA ASN A 218 -7.14 17.50 0.10
C ASN A 218 -6.90 18.11 -1.30
N SER A 219 -5.75 17.86 -1.92
CA SER A 219 -5.45 18.35 -3.27
C SER A 219 -6.31 17.63 -4.31
N LYS A 220 -6.86 18.39 -5.26
CA LYS A 220 -7.56 17.84 -6.42
C LYS A 220 -6.64 17.02 -7.34
N THR A 221 -5.34 17.22 -7.24
CA THR A 221 -4.31 16.57 -8.03
C THR A 221 -3.60 15.45 -7.27
N LEU A 222 -4.12 15.03 -6.10
CA LEU A 222 -3.49 14.03 -5.24
C LEU A 222 -3.11 12.76 -6.02
N LEU A 223 -4.08 12.16 -6.73
CA LEU A 223 -3.86 10.91 -7.44
C LEU A 223 -2.85 11.07 -8.59
N SER A 224 -2.92 12.16 -9.34
CA SER A 224 -1.93 12.43 -10.40
C SER A 224 -0.53 12.65 -9.84
N GLN A 225 -0.39 13.37 -8.73
CA GLN A 225 0.90 13.59 -8.08
C GLN A 225 1.48 12.31 -7.48
N LEU A 226 0.65 11.46 -6.85
CA LEU A 226 1.07 10.15 -6.37
C LEU A 226 1.55 9.25 -7.52
N SER A 227 0.80 9.25 -8.62
CA SER A 227 1.13 8.48 -9.81
C SER A 227 2.42 8.97 -10.45
N GLU A 228 2.61 10.28 -10.57
CA GLU A 228 3.83 10.90 -11.09
C GLU A 228 5.04 10.58 -10.20
N TYR A 229 4.88 10.65 -8.88
CA TYR A 229 5.94 10.30 -7.94
C TYR A 229 6.35 8.84 -8.05
N ALA A 230 5.38 7.91 -8.07
CA ALA A 230 5.64 6.49 -8.27
C ALA A 230 6.31 6.20 -9.63
N TYR A 231 5.96 6.97 -10.67
CA TYR A 231 6.62 6.91 -11.97
C TYR A 231 8.08 7.35 -11.91
N ASN A 232 8.34 8.50 -11.31
CA ASN A 232 9.67 9.08 -11.23
C ASN A 232 10.62 8.23 -10.38
N MET A 233 10.14 7.57 -9.32
CA MET A 233 10.93 6.59 -8.56
C MET A 233 11.51 5.51 -9.48
N LYS A 234 10.71 4.98 -10.41
CA LYS A 234 11.16 3.93 -11.34
C LYS A 234 12.16 4.43 -12.38
N VAL A 235 12.01 5.67 -12.84
CA VAL A 235 12.89 6.27 -13.87
C VAL A 235 14.27 6.61 -13.30
N THR A 236 14.33 7.07 -12.06
CA THR A 236 15.57 7.50 -11.40
C THR A 236 16.51 6.32 -11.09
N PHE A 237 15.99 5.12 -10.94
CA PHE A 237 16.74 3.89 -10.59
C PHE A 237 16.89 2.92 -11.75
N ARG A 238 16.96 3.39 -13.01
CA ARG A 238 17.40 2.53 -14.11
C ARG A 238 18.91 2.29 -13.97
N PRO A 239 19.37 1.00 -13.96
CA PRO A 239 20.78 0.69 -14.07
C PRO A 239 21.34 1.11 -15.43
#